data_f805c8dbf9a826da22766bd84df1df21
#
_entry.id   f805c8dbf9a826da22766bd84df1df21
#
_cell.length_a   1.000
_cell.length_b   1.000
_cell.length_c   1.000
_cell.angle_alpha   90.00
_cell.angle_beta   90.00
_cell.angle_gamma   90.00
#
_symmetry.space_group_name_H-M   'P 1'
#
loop_
_entity.id
_entity.type
_entity.pdbx_description
1 polymer ?
#
loop_
_entity_poly.entity_id
_entity_poly.type
_entity_poly.pdbx_seq_one_letter_code
_entity_poly.pdbx_strand_id
1 'polypeptide(L)'
;LTNLLKEKNVKIKSAGIGNITKKDLTEAGTQKNELNRVILCFNVASVEDKNVKVISNEVIYRLIDDYEKWLKEAKIEIERKALKSITMPGKIKILRRCIFRKSNPAIVGINVVLGNVKNESKLMDEEGKEISVIRGMQRDKKNISEIKQGDEVAISLPDAVFGRHIFEDQVLYTDINAEEFKILKKLKSFLNTGQIEVLKEIVKIKRVKNPLWGI
;
A
#
# COMPACT_ATOMS: atom_id res chain seq x y z
N LEU A 1 -14.29 11.43 32.16
CA LEU A 1 -13.73 11.02 30.85
C LEU A 1 -12.22 11.20 30.81
N THR A 2 -11.68 12.38 31.13
CA THR A 2 -10.23 12.68 31.05
C THR A 2 -9.37 11.73 31.88
N ASN A 3 -9.77 11.36 33.09
CA ASN A 3 -9.02 10.42 33.92
C ASN A 3 -8.97 9.01 33.30
N LEU A 4 -10.11 8.51 32.82
CA LEU A 4 -10.20 7.20 32.17
C LEU A 4 -9.36 7.13 30.88
N LEU A 5 -9.33 8.21 30.09
CA LEU A 5 -8.48 8.29 28.88
C LEU A 5 -6.99 8.34 29.24
N LYS A 6 -6.62 9.02 30.34
CA LYS A 6 -5.23 9.03 30.82
C LYS A 6 -4.77 7.66 31.32
N GLU A 7 -5.62 6.91 32.02
CA GLU A 7 -5.32 5.53 32.43
C GLU A 7 -5.04 4.61 31.25
N LYS A 8 -5.70 4.88 30.09
CA LYS A 8 -5.46 4.17 28.83
C LYS A 8 -4.32 4.77 27.99
N ASN A 9 -3.49 5.67 28.55
CA ASN A 9 -2.38 6.35 27.89
C ASN A 9 -2.79 7.17 26.65
N VAL A 10 -4.03 7.64 26.58
CA VAL A 10 -4.50 8.53 25.50
C VAL A 10 -4.06 9.96 25.80
N LYS A 11 -3.31 10.56 24.88
CA LYS A 11 -2.88 11.96 24.99
C LYS A 11 -4.04 12.89 24.67
N ILE A 12 -4.45 13.70 25.64
CA ILE A 12 -5.52 14.69 25.50
C ILE A 12 -4.88 16.05 25.21
N LYS A 13 -5.27 16.68 24.11
CA LYS A 13 -4.79 18.02 23.75
C LYS A 13 -5.60 19.10 24.45
N SER A 14 -6.92 18.98 24.47
CA SER A 14 -7.84 19.95 25.01
C SER A 14 -9.04 19.23 25.64
N ALA A 15 -9.66 19.82 26.66
CA ALA A 15 -10.89 19.35 27.27
C ALA A 15 -11.77 20.55 27.64
N GLY A 16 -13.06 20.44 27.41
CA GLY A 16 -14.04 21.49 27.66
C GLY A 16 -15.36 20.93 28.16
N ILE A 17 -16.28 21.81 28.53
CA ILE A 17 -17.65 21.50 28.92
C ILE A 17 -18.59 22.24 28.00
N GLY A 18 -19.67 21.58 27.57
CA GLY A 18 -20.68 22.13 26.68
C GLY A 18 -20.65 21.54 25.27
N ASN A 19 -21.36 22.19 24.35
CA ASN A 19 -21.45 21.71 22.97
C ASN A 19 -20.18 21.95 22.19
N ILE A 20 -19.96 21.12 21.13
CA ILE A 20 -18.84 21.27 20.20
C ILE A 20 -18.97 22.60 19.47
N THR A 21 -17.92 23.37 19.42
CA THR A 21 -17.84 24.62 18.67
C THR A 21 -17.06 24.46 17.36
N LYS A 22 -17.25 25.41 16.43
CA LYS A 22 -16.45 25.48 15.19
C LYS A 22 -14.96 25.57 15.48
N LYS A 23 -14.57 26.23 16.59
CA LYS A 23 -13.18 26.35 17.03
C LYS A 23 -12.60 24.97 17.39
N ASP A 24 -13.36 24.15 18.11
CA ASP A 24 -12.92 22.80 18.50
C ASP A 24 -12.69 21.91 17.28
N LEU A 25 -13.61 21.97 16.28
CA LEU A 25 -13.46 21.24 15.03
C LEU A 25 -12.23 21.72 14.24
N THR A 26 -12.03 23.02 14.14
CA THR A 26 -10.85 23.59 13.46
C THR A 26 -9.57 23.15 14.16
N GLU A 27 -9.52 23.24 15.48
CA GLU A 27 -8.34 22.87 16.26
C GLU A 27 -8.02 21.37 16.15
N ALA A 28 -9.03 20.50 16.19
CA ALA A 28 -8.85 19.07 15.96
C ALA A 28 -8.40 18.77 14.52
N GLY A 29 -8.98 19.45 13.53
CA GLY A 29 -8.65 19.29 12.10
C GLY A 29 -7.23 19.69 11.72
N THR A 30 -6.58 20.60 12.48
CA THR A 30 -5.18 21.02 12.24
C THR A 30 -4.13 20.00 12.68
N GLN A 31 -4.53 18.89 13.32
CA GLN A 31 -3.57 17.87 13.76
C GLN A 31 -2.90 17.21 12.54
N LYS A 32 -1.57 17.12 12.57
CA LYS A 32 -0.79 16.48 11.48
C LYS A 32 -1.14 15.01 11.28
N ASN A 33 -1.32 14.28 12.39
CA ASN A 33 -1.70 12.88 12.34
C ASN A 33 -3.22 12.75 12.28
N GLU A 34 -3.74 12.09 11.24
CA GLU A 34 -5.18 11.85 11.04
C GLU A 34 -5.82 11.11 12.22
N LEU A 35 -5.10 10.22 12.89
CA LEU A 35 -5.59 9.51 14.08
C LEU A 35 -5.84 10.42 15.29
N ASN A 36 -5.27 11.61 15.28
CA ASN A 36 -5.47 12.61 16.34
C ASN A 36 -6.60 13.61 16.01
N ARG A 37 -7.21 13.50 14.83
CA ARG A 37 -8.35 14.34 14.41
C ARG A 37 -9.65 13.77 14.93
N VAL A 38 -9.77 13.63 16.23
CA VAL A 38 -10.95 13.05 16.91
C VAL A 38 -11.38 13.89 18.07
N ILE A 39 -12.69 14.04 18.25
CA ILE A 39 -13.34 14.66 19.40
C ILE A 39 -14.23 13.61 20.05
N LEU A 40 -14.07 13.42 21.36
CA LEU A 40 -14.87 12.51 22.15
C LEU A 40 -15.87 13.31 22.99
N CYS A 41 -17.15 13.03 22.80
CA CYS A 41 -18.25 13.75 23.42
C CYS A 41 -19.04 12.83 24.35
N PHE A 42 -19.06 13.19 25.60
CA PHE A 42 -19.87 12.49 26.60
C PHE A 42 -21.13 13.29 26.89
N ASN A 43 -22.29 12.70 26.63
CA ASN A 43 -23.61 13.32 26.81
C ASN A 43 -23.77 14.68 26.10
N VAL A 44 -23.18 14.81 24.92
CA VAL A 44 -23.26 15.97 24.04
C VAL A 44 -23.62 15.49 22.64
N ALA A 45 -24.46 16.26 21.94
CA ALA A 45 -24.89 15.92 20.59
C ALA A 45 -23.71 15.80 19.62
N SER A 46 -23.73 14.79 18.77
CA SER A 46 -22.74 14.60 17.70
C SER A 46 -22.91 15.67 16.62
N VAL A 47 -21.78 16.11 16.07
CA VAL A 47 -21.71 17.01 14.90
C VAL A 47 -20.93 16.29 13.81
N GLU A 48 -21.43 16.30 12.59
CA GLU A 48 -20.71 15.74 11.44
C GLU A 48 -19.69 16.75 10.92
N ASP A 49 -18.46 16.30 10.73
CA ASP A 49 -17.38 17.05 10.08
C ASP A 49 -16.61 16.14 9.12
N LYS A 50 -16.13 16.72 7.98
CA LYS A 50 -15.42 15.96 6.95
C LYS A 50 -13.98 15.58 7.33
N ASN A 51 -13.34 16.39 8.17
CA ASN A 51 -11.93 16.27 8.50
C ASN A 51 -11.68 15.76 9.92
N VAL A 52 -12.72 15.78 10.78
CA VAL A 52 -12.62 15.42 12.19
C VAL A 52 -13.63 14.32 12.52
N LYS A 53 -13.17 13.27 13.13
CA LYS A 53 -14.06 12.22 13.64
C LYS A 53 -14.65 12.67 14.98
N VAL A 54 -15.96 12.79 15.03
CA VAL A 54 -16.68 13.02 16.28
C VAL A 54 -17.32 11.72 16.75
N ILE A 55 -17.05 11.32 17.97
CA ILE A 55 -17.63 10.14 18.63
C ILE A 55 -18.38 10.62 19.86
N SER A 56 -19.67 10.37 19.90
CA SER A 56 -20.55 10.78 20.99
C SER A 56 -21.26 9.56 21.56
N ASN A 57 -21.34 9.48 22.89
CA ASN A 57 -22.12 8.46 23.59
C ASN A 57 -22.56 9.00 24.96
N GLU A 58 -23.74 8.54 25.43
CA GLU A 58 -24.29 8.86 26.74
C GLU A 58 -23.72 7.96 27.86
N VAL A 59 -23.06 6.86 27.45
CA VAL A 59 -22.42 5.93 28.39
C VAL A 59 -20.89 6.04 28.21
N ILE A 60 -20.22 6.47 29.27
CA ILE A 60 -18.78 6.81 29.24
C ILE A 60 -17.89 5.64 28.83
N TYR A 61 -18.20 4.42 29.27
CA TYR A 61 -17.42 3.23 28.91
C TYR A 61 -17.62 2.86 27.44
N ARG A 62 -18.86 2.98 26.92
CA ARG A 62 -19.15 2.76 25.50
C ARG A 62 -18.43 3.78 24.61
N LEU A 63 -18.36 5.05 25.06
CA LEU A 63 -17.62 6.08 24.33
C LEU A 63 -16.14 5.68 24.15
N ILE A 64 -15.55 5.09 25.18
CA ILE A 64 -14.16 4.63 25.11
C ILE A 64 -14.02 3.41 24.19
N ASP A 65 -14.95 2.45 24.28
CA ASP A 65 -14.96 1.27 23.39
C ASP A 65 -15.15 1.68 21.92
N ASP A 66 -16.05 2.62 21.64
CA ASP A 66 -16.29 3.17 20.30
C ASP A 66 -15.03 3.88 19.76
N TYR A 67 -14.32 4.62 20.62
CA TYR A 67 -13.04 5.24 20.25
C TYR A 67 -11.96 4.20 19.95
N GLU A 68 -11.78 3.17 20.77
CA GLU A 68 -10.79 2.12 20.54
C GLU A 68 -11.09 1.34 19.26
N LYS A 69 -12.36 1.05 19.00
CA LYS A 69 -12.81 0.41 17.75
C LYS A 69 -12.48 1.26 16.54
N TRP A 70 -12.88 2.53 16.56
CA TRP A 70 -12.56 3.47 15.49
C TRP A 70 -11.06 3.61 15.28
N LEU A 71 -10.26 3.69 16.33
CA LEU A 71 -8.82 3.84 16.24
C LEU A 71 -8.16 2.63 15.54
N LYS A 72 -8.63 1.42 15.82
CA LYS A 72 -8.19 0.19 15.15
C LYS A 72 -8.54 0.22 13.67
N GLU A 73 -9.80 0.55 13.34
CA GLU A 73 -10.28 0.63 11.96
C GLU A 73 -9.54 1.72 11.17
N ALA A 74 -9.36 2.91 11.75
CA ALA A 74 -8.64 4.01 11.12
C ALA A 74 -7.16 3.68 10.86
N LYS A 75 -6.47 3.00 11.78
CA LYS A 75 -5.10 2.51 11.55
C LYS A 75 -5.04 1.57 10.35
N ILE A 76 -5.92 0.57 10.30
CA ILE A 76 -6.00 -0.39 9.18
C ILE A 76 -6.24 0.33 7.85
N GLU A 77 -7.11 1.34 7.83
CA GLU A 77 -7.41 2.09 6.61
C GLU A 77 -6.22 2.94 6.13
N ILE A 78 -5.49 3.59 7.04
CA ILE A 78 -4.26 4.33 6.72
C ILE A 78 -3.20 3.36 6.15
N GLU A 79 -3.03 2.20 6.75
CA GLU A 79 -2.09 1.17 6.31
C GLU A 79 -2.48 0.62 4.92
N ARG A 80 -3.76 0.38 4.67
CA ARG A 80 -4.27 0.00 3.35
C ARG A 80 -4.04 1.08 2.29
N LYS A 81 -4.25 2.35 2.63
CA LYS A 81 -3.96 3.48 1.72
C LYS A 81 -2.47 3.55 1.39
N ALA A 82 -1.60 3.37 2.38
CA ALA A 82 -0.15 3.31 2.15
C ALA A 82 0.24 2.17 1.19
N LEU A 83 -0.35 0.97 1.34
CA LEU A 83 -0.10 -0.16 0.43
C LEU A 83 -0.60 0.08 -1.00
N LYS A 84 -1.65 0.89 -1.19
CA LYS A 84 -2.14 1.21 -2.54
C LYS A 84 -1.16 2.08 -3.33
N SER A 85 -0.38 2.91 -2.66
CA SER A 85 0.54 3.88 -3.27
C SER A 85 1.95 3.34 -3.54
N ILE A 86 2.27 2.13 -3.08
CA ILE A 86 3.60 1.53 -3.23
C ILE A 86 3.58 0.34 -4.21
N THR A 87 4.77 0.02 -4.72
CA THR A 87 4.99 -1.14 -5.57
C THR A 87 4.82 -2.43 -4.77
N MET A 88 3.91 -3.29 -5.21
CA MET A 88 3.69 -4.59 -4.56
C MET A 88 4.71 -5.63 -5.04
N PRO A 89 5.14 -6.56 -4.15
CA PRO A 89 6.03 -7.64 -4.55
C PRO A 89 5.36 -8.55 -5.56
N GLY A 90 5.97 -8.69 -6.74
CA GLY A 90 5.50 -9.54 -7.81
C GLY A 90 6.65 -10.17 -8.58
N LYS A 91 6.46 -11.43 -8.97
CA LYS A 91 7.35 -12.24 -9.80
C LYS A 91 6.59 -12.70 -11.01
N ILE A 92 7.09 -12.34 -12.20
CA ILE A 92 6.47 -12.67 -13.47
C ILE A 92 7.42 -13.49 -14.33
N LYS A 93 6.87 -14.27 -15.22
CA LYS A 93 7.60 -15.02 -16.24
C LYS A 93 7.09 -14.66 -17.62
N ILE A 94 8.01 -14.37 -18.55
CA ILE A 94 7.68 -14.11 -19.96
C ILE A 94 7.29 -15.44 -20.62
N LEU A 95 6.12 -15.46 -21.25
CA LEU A 95 5.58 -16.65 -21.89
C LEU A 95 6.23 -16.90 -23.25
N ARG A 96 6.47 -18.18 -23.55
CA ARG A 96 6.96 -18.60 -24.88
C ARG A 96 5.94 -18.30 -25.96
N ARG A 97 6.43 -17.90 -27.14
CA ARG A 97 5.60 -17.62 -28.33
C ARG A 97 4.50 -16.56 -28.13
N CYS A 98 4.56 -15.82 -27.02
CA CYS A 98 3.63 -14.73 -26.71
C CYS A 98 4.28 -13.36 -26.87
N ILE A 99 4.99 -13.17 -28.00
CA ILE A 99 5.66 -11.91 -28.34
C ILE A 99 4.84 -11.22 -29.43
N PHE A 100 4.07 -10.22 -29.03
CA PHE A 100 3.19 -9.49 -29.94
C PHE A 100 3.94 -8.35 -30.68
N ARG A 101 4.91 -7.73 -29.97
CA ARG A 101 5.74 -6.65 -30.52
C ARG A 101 7.12 -6.65 -29.86
N LYS A 102 8.19 -6.53 -30.65
CA LYS A 102 9.57 -6.65 -30.16
C LYS A 102 10.12 -5.39 -29.49
N SER A 103 9.66 -4.20 -29.89
CA SER A 103 10.19 -2.91 -29.42
C SER A 103 9.20 -1.76 -29.61
N ASN A 104 9.39 -0.63 -28.93
CA ASN A 104 8.74 0.67 -29.09
C ASN A 104 7.19 0.67 -29.02
N PRO A 105 6.54 0.25 -27.97
CA PRO A 105 7.00 -0.54 -26.83
C PRO A 105 7.10 -2.04 -27.17
N ALA A 106 7.87 -2.81 -26.43
CA ALA A 106 7.77 -4.26 -26.50
C ALA A 106 6.43 -4.69 -25.86
N ILE A 107 5.70 -5.60 -26.52
CA ILE A 107 4.44 -6.17 -26.00
C ILE A 107 4.62 -7.67 -25.92
N VAL A 108 4.56 -8.19 -24.71
CA VAL A 108 4.81 -9.60 -24.41
C VAL A 108 3.75 -10.19 -23.49
N GLY A 109 3.42 -11.46 -23.68
CA GLY A 109 2.62 -12.21 -22.75
C GLY A 109 3.44 -12.62 -21.53
N ILE A 110 2.85 -12.49 -20.35
CA ILE A 110 3.46 -12.90 -19.10
C ILE A 110 2.50 -13.74 -18.26
N ASN A 111 3.07 -14.55 -17.38
CA ASN A 111 2.36 -15.20 -16.28
C ASN A 111 2.86 -14.64 -14.95
N VAL A 112 1.96 -14.38 -14.00
CA VAL A 112 2.32 -14.00 -12.63
C VAL A 112 2.60 -15.24 -11.82
N VAL A 113 3.86 -15.52 -11.55
CA VAL A 113 4.29 -16.71 -10.81
C VAL A 113 3.93 -16.58 -9.33
N LEU A 114 4.23 -15.45 -8.73
CA LEU A 114 3.95 -15.15 -7.31
C LEU A 114 3.66 -13.67 -7.12
N GLY A 115 2.87 -13.36 -6.10
CA GLY A 115 2.57 -12.00 -5.69
C GLY A 115 1.57 -11.28 -6.58
N ASN A 116 1.68 -9.95 -6.63
CA ASN A 116 0.80 -9.07 -7.40
C ASN A 116 1.63 -8.06 -8.18
N VAL A 117 1.15 -7.68 -9.37
CA VAL A 117 1.78 -6.65 -10.19
C VAL A 117 0.74 -5.62 -10.59
N LYS A 118 1.08 -4.34 -10.51
CA LYS A 118 0.23 -3.22 -10.90
C LYS A 118 0.78 -2.53 -12.13
N ASN A 119 -0.09 -1.78 -12.80
CA ASN A 119 0.35 -0.83 -13.82
C ASN A 119 1.36 0.15 -13.22
N GLU A 120 2.29 0.64 -14.02
CA GLU A 120 3.38 1.54 -13.63
C GLU A 120 4.43 0.93 -12.67
N SER A 121 4.33 -0.37 -12.36
CA SER A 121 5.40 -1.06 -11.65
C SER A 121 6.67 -1.12 -12.50
N LYS A 122 7.80 -0.78 -11.90
CA LYS A 122 9.11 -1.02 -12.49
C LYS A 122 9.46 -2.50 -12.40
N LEU A 123 10.14 -3.00 -13.41
CA LEU A 123 10.61 -4.39 -13.46
C LEU A 123 12.14 -4.45 -13.47
N MET A 124 12.68 -5.44 -12.80
CA MET A 124 14.10 -5.80 -12.81
C MET A 124 14.28 -7.29 -13.11
N ASP A 125 15.46 -7.65 -13.59
CA ASP A 125 15.88 -9.02 -13.77
C ASP A 125 16.41 -9.68 -12.47
N GLU A 126 16.84 -10.93 -12.58
CA GLU A 126 17.41 -11.69 -11.47
C GLU A 126 18.76 -11.15 -10.96
N GLU A 127 19.42 -10.28 -11.73
CA GLU A 127 20.64 -9.60 -11.35
C GLU A 127 20.37 -8.21 -10.72
N GLY A 128 19.09 -7.81 -10.60
CA GLY A 128 18.68 -6.52 -10.08
C GLY A 128 18.97 -5.34 -11.02
N LYS A 129 19.01 -5.60 -12.34
CA LYS A 129 19.09 -4.57 -13.37
C LYS A 129 17.69 -4.14 -13.76
N GLU A 130 17.41 -2.84 -13.74
CA GLU A 130 16.15 -2.28 -14.20
C GLU A 130 15.96 -2.56 -15.70
N ILE A 131 14.78 -3.04 -16.08
CA ILE A 131 14.43 -3.43 -17.45
C ILE A 131 13.51 -2.41 -18.08
N SER A 132 12.36 -2.14 -17.46
CA SER A 132 11.35 -1.21 -17.97
C SER A 132 10.25 -0.98 -16.93
N VAL A 133 9.39 -0.01 -17.20
CA VAL A 133 8.14 0.21 -16.48
C VAL A 133 6.98 -0.41 -17.24
N ILE A 134 6.03 -1.03 -16.56
CA ILE A 134 4.80 -1.53 -17.18
C ILE A 134 3.89 -0.33 -17.49
N ARG A 135 3.67 0.00 -18.76
CA ARG A 135 2.80 1.11 -19.18
C ARG A 135 1.36 0.70 -19.45
N GLY A 136 1.12 -0.56 -19.64
CA GLY A 136 -0.23 -1.07 -19.85
C GLY A 136 -0.27 -2.57 -19.70
N MET A 137 -1.41 -3.05 -19.22
CA MET A 137 -1.71 -4.47 -19.08
C MET A 137 -3.06 -4.75 -19.71
N GLN A 138 -3.15 -5.81 -20.52
CA GLN A 138 -4.37 -6.20 -21.22
C GLN A 138 -4.63 -7.70 -21.08
N ARG A 139 -5.91 -8.03 -20.82
CA ARG A 139 -6.45 -9.37 -20.92
C ARG A 139 -7.68 -9.32 -21.80
N ASP A 140 -7.75 -10.16 -22.83
CA ASP A 140 -8.87 -10.21 -23.79
C ASP A 140 -9.25 -8.83 -24.37
N LYS A 141 -8.22 -8.03 -24.74
CA LYS A 141 -8.35 -6.66 -25.25
C LYS A 141 -8.93 -5.64 -24.27
N LYS A 142 -9.10 -6.01 -22.99
CA LYS A 142 -9.54 -5.09 -21.92
C LYS A 142 -8.33 -4.65 -21.09
N ASN A 143 -8.26 -3.36 -20.83
CA ASN A 143 -7.23 -2.80 -19.94
C ASN A 143 -7.53 -3.21 -18.50
N ILE A 144 -6.47 -3.63 -17.79
CA ILE A 144 -6.50 -3.97 -16.38
C ILE A 144 -5.40 -3.22 -15.65
N SER A 145 -5.64 -2.89 -14.37
CA SER A 145 -4.71 -2.09 -13.55
C SER A 145 -3.87 -2.92 -12.59
N GLU A 146 -4.33 -4.12 -12.27
CA GLU A 146 -3.66 -5.04 -11.33
C GLU A 146 -3.87 -6.48 -11.75
N ILE A 147 -2.83 -7.30 -11.57
CA ILE A 147 -2.83 -8.74 -11.85
C ILE A 147 -2.27 -9.50 -10.64
N LYS A 148 -2.76 -10.73 -10.46
CA LYS A 148 -2.46 -11.58 -9.31
C LYS A 148 -1.82 -12.89 -9.77
N GLN A 149 -1.31 -13.64 -8.81
CA GLN A 149 -0.74 -14.95 -9.04
C GLN A 149 -1.65 -15.85 -9.90
N GLY A 150 -1.06 -16.47 -10.93
CA GLY A 150 -1.73 -17.33 -11.90
C GLY A 150 -2.37 -16.59 -13.08
N ASP A 151 -2.41 -15.26 -13.07
CA ASP A 151 -2.93 -14.48 -14.19
C ASP A 151 -1.96 -14.49 -15.38
N GLU A 152 -2.51 -14.65 -16.59
CA GLU A 152 -1.81 -14.52 -17.86
C GLU A 152 -2.33 -13.29 -18.59
N VAL A 153 -1.43 -12.38 -18.96
CA VAL A 153 -1.79 -11.10 -19.58
C VAL A 153 -0.71 -10.61 -20.54
N ALA A 154 -1.08 -9.74 -21.46
CA ALA A 154 -0.14 -8.99 -22.27
C ALA A 154 0.27 -7.71 -21.52
N ILE A 155 1.58 -7.44 -21.46
CA ILE A 155 2.13 -6.21 -20.89
C ILE A 155 2.89 -5.40 -21.93
N SER A 156 2.89 -4.07 -21.75
CA SER A 156 3.60 -3.12 -22.60
C SER A 156 4.79 -2.54 -21.84
N LEU A 157 5.98 -2.69 -22.41
CA LEU A 157 7.29 -2.32 -21.85
C LEU A 157 8.00 -1.34 -22.80
N PRO A 158 7.91 -0.01 -22.58
CA PRO A 158 8.44 0.99 -23.51
C PRO A 158 9.95 0.94 -23.68
N ASP A 159 10.69 0.70 -22.60
CA ASP A 159 12.14 0.77 -22.57
C ASP A 159 12.82 -0.58 -22.88
N ALA A 160 11.99 -1.65 -23.04
CA ALA A 160 12.50 -2.99 -23.33
C ALA A 160 12.53 -3.29 -24.83
N VAL A 161 13.51 -4.11 -25.23
CA VAL A 161 13.62 -4.69 -26.55
C VAL A 161 13.74 -6.19 -26.39
N PHE A 162 12.81 -6.94 -27.01
CA PHE A 162 12.86 -8.39 -27.03
C PHE A 162 14.07 -8.92 -27.82
N GLY A 163 14.77 -9.87 -27.23
CA GLY A 163 16.02 -10.40 -27.77
C GLY A 163 17.28 -9.62 -27.36
N ARG A 164 17.12 -8.50 -26.63
CA ARG A 164 18.25 -7.71 -26.07
C ARG A 164 18.12 -7.48 -24.57
N HIS A 165 16.95 -7.08 -24.08
CA HIS A 165 16.69 -6.76 -22.69
C HIS A 165 15.81 -7.81 -22.02
N ILE A 166 14.95 -8.44 -22.79
CA ILE A 166 14.00 -9.47 -22.32
C ILE A 166 13.99 -10.66 -23.29
N PHE A 167 13.77 -11.87 -22.72
CA PHE A 167 13.80 -13.13 -23.46
C PHE A 167 12.63 -14.03 -23.06
N GLU A 168 12.34 -15.07 -23.87
CA GLU A 168 11.38 -16.10 -23.48
C GLU A 168 11.81 -16.83 -22.21
N ASP A 169 10.85 -17.26 -21.41
CA ASP A 169 11.04 -17.93 -20.11
C ASP A 169 11.77 -17.10 -19.06
N GLN A 170 12.18 -15.88 -19.35
CA GLN A 170 12.85 -15.01 -18.38
C GLN A 170 11.92 -14.67 -17.22
N VAL A 171 12.50 -14.71 -16.04
CA VAL A 171 11.84 -14.27 -14.80
C VAL A 171 12.20 -12.82 -14.55
N LEU A 172 11.18 -12.02 -14.22
CA LEU A 172 11.35 -10.63 -13.84
C LEU A 172 10.65 -10.39 -12.48
N TYR A 173 11.17 -9.44 -11.75
CA TYR A 173 10.64 -9.02 -10.46
C TYR A 173 10.20 -7.58 -10.49
N THR A 174 9.21 -7.21 -9.69
CA THR A 174 8.93 -5.80 -9.44
C THR A 174 10.12 -5.15 -8.72
N ASP A 175 10.55 -4.00 -9.23
CA ASP A 175 11.65 -3.25 -8.63
C ASP A 175 11.11 -2.38 -7.49
N ILE A 176 11.39 -2.78 -6.27
CA ILE A 176 10.98 -2.12 -5.03
C ILE A 176 12.18 -1.32 -4.52
N ASN A 177 11.96 -0.05 -4.19
CA ASN A 177 13.00 0.78 -3.59
C ASN A 177 13.12 0.55 -2.07
N ALA A 178 14.18 1.08 -1.45
CA ALA A 178 14.47 0.85 -0.03
C ALA A 178 13.40 1.45 0.91
N GLU A 179 12.76 2.55 0.53
CA GLU A 179 11.70 3.18 1.32
C GLU A 179 10.42 2.35 1.27
N GLU A 180 10.00 1.94 0.08
CA GLU A 180 8.87 1.02 -0.11
C GLU A 180 9.08 -0.28 0.66
N PHE A 181 10.29 -0.83 0.63
CA PHE A 181 10.63 -2.04 1.40
C PHE A 181 10.44 -1.83 2.91
N LYS A 182 10.86 -0.68 3.48
CA LYS A 182 10.65 -0.36 4.89
C LYS A 182 9.15 -0.31 5.25
N ILE A 183 8.32 0.22 4.37
CA ILE A 183 6.87 0.26 4.54
C ILE A 183 6.30 -1.17 4.47
N LEU A 184 6.66 -1.95 3.45
CA LEU A 184 6.21 -3.34 3.30
C LEU A 184 6.63 -4.23 4.48
N LYS A 185 7.84 -4.02 5.03
CA LYS A 185 8.32 -4.71 6.23
C LYS A 185 7.46 -4.41 7.46
N LYS A 186 7.04 -3.15 7.64
CA LYS A 186 6.13 -2.74 8.74
C LYS A 186 4.73 -3.31 8.55
N LEU A 187 4.25 -3.38 7.31
CA LEU A 187 2.91 -3.82 6.95
C LEU A 187 2.86 -5.29 6.50
N LYS A 188 3.82 -6.11 6.94
CA LYS A 188 3.95 -7.52 6.54
C LYS A 188 2.69 -8.34 6.81
N SER A 189 1.90 -8.01 7.83
CA SER A 189 0.63 -8.66 8.16
C SER A 189 -0.46 -8.52 7.08
N PHE A 190 -0.33 -7.56 6.17
CA PHE A 190 -1.23 -7.34 5.05
C PHE A 190 -0.77 -8.03 3.75
N LEU A 191 0.43 -8.60 3.74
CA LEU A 191 0.97 -9.30 2.59
C LEU A 191 0.59 -10.79 2.64
N ASN A 192 0.25 -11.35 1.48
CA ASN A 192 0.05 -12.78 1.37
C ASN A 192 1.38 -13.53 1.32
N THR A 193 1.33 -14.86 1.46
CA THR A 193 2.51 -15.73 1.50
C THR A 193 3.39 -15.56 0.26
N GLY A 194 2.79 -15.50 -0.93
CA GLY A 194 3.53 -15.32 -2.18
C GLY A 194 4.24 -13.96 -2.26
N GLN A 195 3.59 -12.89 -1.82
CA GLN A 195 4.22 -11.56 -1.75
C GLN A 195 5.40 -11.52 -0.77
N ILE A 196 5.28 -12.19 0.38
CA ILE A 196 6.36 -12.28 1.36
C ILE A 196 7.55 -13.06 0.78
N GLU A 197 7.29 -14.12 0.04
CA GLU A 197 8.31 -14.94 -0.61
C GLU A 197 9.06 -14.13 -1.67
N VAL A 198 8.34 -13.48 -2.58
CA VAL A 198 8.93 -12.59 -3.59
C VAL A 198 9.73 -11.46 -2.95
N LEU A 199 9.22 -10.86 -1.86
CA LEU A 199 9.93 -9.79 -1.17
C LEU A 199 11.29 -10.27 -0.62
N LYS A 200 11.37 -11.52 -0.12
CA LYS A 200 12.64 -12.11 0.32
C LYS A 200 13.60 -12.33 -0.84
N GLU A 201 13.10 -12.75 -2.01
CA GLU A 201 13.91 -12.90 -3.23
C GLU A 201 14.45 -11.55 -3.69
N ILE A 202 13.61 -10.52 -3.75
CA ILE A 202 14.00 -9.14 -4.09
C ILE A 202 15.10 -8.61 -3.16
N VAL A 203 14.97 -8.85 -1.85
CA VAL A 203 16.00 -8.46 -0.87
C VAL A 203 17.34 -9.15 -1.17
N LYS A 204 17.34 -10.44 -1.49
CA LYS A 204 18.54 -11.16 -1.87
C LYS A 204 19.20 -10.55 -3.10
N ILE A 205 18.43 -10.32 -4.17
CA ILE A 205 18.90 -9.72 -5.42
C ILE A 205 19.51 -8.33 -5.15
N LYS A 206 18.80 -7.46 -4.44
CA LYS A 206 19.27 -6.09 -4.15
C LYS A 206 20.52 -6.06 -3.27
N ARG A 207 20.65 -6.98 -2.30
CA ARG A 207 21.80 -7.05 -1.39
C ARG A 207 23.06 -7.61 -2.01
N VAL A 208 22.99 -8.28 -3.14
CA VAL A 208 24.19 -8.64 -3.90
C VAL A 208 24.97 -7.39 -4.32
N LYS A 209 24.25 -6.32 -4.76
CA LYS A 209 24.87 -5.06 -5.17
C LYS A 209 25.08 -4.08 -4.01
N ASN A 210 24.20 -4.07 -3.03
CA ASN A 210 24.26 -3.20 -1.86
C ASN A 210 23.88 -3.96 -0.59
N PRO A 211 24.87 -4.48 0.17
CA PRO A 211 24.61 -5.27 1.38
C PRO A 211 23.74 -4.57 2.45
N LEU A 212 23.75 -3.22 2.48
CA LEU A 212 22.99 -2.40 3.42
C LEU A 212 21.59 -2.04 2.90
N TRP A 213 21.18 -2.57 1.74
CA TRP A 213 19.90 -2.23 1.17
C TRP A 213 18.72 -2.64 2.08
N GLY A 214 17.83 -1.69 2.38
CA GLY A 214 16.62 -1.90 3.18
C GLY A 214 16.84 -2.04 4.70
N ILE A 215 18.02 -1.69 5.19
CA ILE A 215 18.32 -1.62 6.63
C ILE A 215 17.85 -0.28 7.20
#